data_b4ee4c6c7914f439fc59a841b46d5a8b
#
_entry.id   b4ee4c6c7914f439fc59a841b46d5a8b
#
_cell.length_a   1.000
_cell.length_b   1.000
_cell.length_c   1.000
_cell.angle_alpha   90.00
_cell.angle_beta   90.00
_cell.angle_gamma   90.00
#
_symmetry.space_group_name_H-M   'P 1'
#
loop_
_entity.id
_entity.type
_entity.pdbx_description
1 polymer ?
#
loop_
_entity_poly.entity_id
_entity_poly.type
_entity_poly.pdbx_seq_one_letter_code
_entity_poly.pdbx_strand_id
1 'polypeptide(L)'
;LTRNQDNVRKTLDPFDLVLCLGADLLRMSVYSPTEPLPTHSRVVHVSDRSWELGKNYRTELAVQANVAETLPALLALLRSRTDAHYQAQAQVRSQALAAQNWTTQRQKSVTQVLTQSAARPMSAATFAMHISAQLTPDVIVVEEALTSTFPLPQFLHQHHPDSFFGLASGGLGFAIPGAVGVSMAKPSRPVVAIVGDGSAMYGIQGLWTAVHFKLPITYVIANNRGYRIIKERLVSMQGTDRFIGMDMDNPAIDYCQLAQSMGMRAVKVSNPADLDTALKAGIQSGQPNLIEVMVSNGFGN
;
A
#
# COMPACT_ATOMS: atom_id res chain seq x y z
N LEU A 1 -8.48 -3.84 -6.10
CA LEU A 1 -9.34 -2.96 -6.90
C LEU A 1 -9.14 -1.51 -6.46
N THR A 2 -9.20 -0.57 -7.41
CA THR A 2 -9.19 0.87 -7.13
C THR A 2 -10.54 1.31 -6.53
N ARG A 3 -10.62 2.58 -6.05
CA ARG A 3 -11.89 3.17 -5.60
C ARG A 3 -12.57 4.01 -6.70
N ASN A 4 -12.15 3.85 -7.96
CA ASN A 4 -12.75 4.48 -9.13
C ASN A 4 -13.65 3.46 -9.84
N GLN A 5 -14.91 3.81 -10.03
CA GLN A 5 -15.94 2.90 -10.55
C GLN A 5 -15.65 2.43 -11.97
N ASP A 6 -15.18 3.32 -12.85
CA ASP A 6 -14.86 2.95 -14.24
C ASP A 6 -13.72 1.94 -14.32
N ASN A 7 -12.69 2.12 -13.47
CA ASN A 7 -11.57 1.18 -13.41
C ASN A 7 -12.00 -0.17 -12.81
N VAL A 8 -12.86 -0.16 -11.79
CA VAL A 8 -13.42 -1.38 -11.21
C VAL A 8 -14.26 -2.11 -12.25
N ARG A 9 -15.14 -1.39 -12.96
CA ARG A 9 -15.95 -1.96 -14.04
C ARG A 9 -15.08 -2.63 -15.11
N LYS A 10 -14.08 -1.94 -15.64
CA LYS A 10 -13.13 -2.50 -16.62
C LYS A 10 -12.41 -3.74 -16.12
N THR A 11 -12.05 -3.75 -14.83
CA THR A 11 -11.35 -4.89 -14.22
C THR A 11 -12.26 -6.11 -14.07
N LEU A 12 -13.53 -5.92 -13.73
CA LEU A 12 -14.48 -6.99 -13.48
C LEU A 12 -15.21 -7.47 -14.74
N ASP A 13 -15.28 -6.66 -15.79
CA ASP A 13 -16.02 -6.95 -17.01
C ASP A 13 -15.68 -8.31 -17.70
N PRO A 14 -14.42 -8.81 -17.67
CA PRO A 14 -14.08 -10.11 -18.21
C PRO A 14 -14.58 -11.31 -17.40
N PHE A 15 -15.17 -11.11 -16.20
CA PHE A 15 -15.51 -12.17 -15.27
C PHE A 15 -17.02 -12.34 -15.10
N ASP A 16 -17.48 -13.58 -15.16
CA ASP A 16 -18.88 -13.99 -14.97
C ASP A 16 -19.25 -14.20 -13.49
N LEU A 17 -18.25 -14.36 -12.61
CA LEU A 17 -18.41 -14.58 -11.18
C LEU A 17 -17.42 -13.75 -10.37
N VAL A 18 -17.94 -13.03 -9.37
CA VAL A 18 -17.16 -12.35 -8.34
C VAL A 18 -17.36 -13.08 -7.01
N LEU A 19 -16.29 -13.69 -6.50
CA LEU A 19 -16.27 -14.32 -5.19
C LEU A 19 -15.63 -13.35 -4.19
N CYS A 20 -16.44 -12.77 -3.30
CA CYS A 20 -15.99 -11.85 -2.25
C CYS A 20 -15.84 -12.61 -0.93
N LEU A 21 -14.62 -12.64 -0.39
CA LEU A 21 -14.26 -13.40 0.81
C LEU A 21 -13.77 -12.47 1.92
N GLY A 22 -14.57 -12.29 2.96
CA GLY A 22 -14.22 -11.52 4.15
C GLY A 22 -13.98 -10.02 3.92
N ALA A 23 -14.35 -9.49 2.77
CA ALA A 23 -14.10 -8.12 2.38
C ALA A 23 -15.39 -7.33 2.17
N ASP A 24 -15.30 -6.00 2.29
CA ASP A 24 -16.38 -5.09 1.91
C ASP A 24 -16.49 -5.07 0.39
N LEU A 25 -17.64 -5.42 -0.13
CA LEU A 25 -17.85 -5.46 -1.57
C LEU A 25 -17.88 -4.04 -2.14
N LEU A 26 -16.85 -3.69 -2.91
CA LEU A 26 -16.71 -2.46 -3.69
C LEU A 26 -17.02 -1.16 -2.93
N ARG A 27 -16.22 -0.86 -1.90
CA ARG A 27 -16.32 0.42 -1.17
C ARG A 27 -15.81 1.56 -2.06
N MET A 28 -16.71 2.26 -2.74
CA MET A 28 -16.40 3.42 -3.59
C MET A 28 -16.27 4.69 -2.75
N SER A 29 -15.35 5.59 -3.14
CA SER A 29 -15.08 6.84 -2.40
C SER A 29 -15.84 8.03 -2.95
N VAL A 30 -16.16 8.02 -4.24
CA VAL A 30 -16.76 9.15 -4.95
C VAL A 30 -17.86 8.61 -5.84
N TYR A 31 -18.98 9.33 -5.90
CA TYR A 31 -20.06 9.00 -6.81
C TYR A 31 -19.60 9.07 -8.28
N SER A 32 -20.03 8.10 -9.07
CA SER A 32 -19.93 8.09 -10.52
C SER A 32 -21.22 7.47 -11.08
N PRO A 33 -21.69 7.87 -12.26
CA PRO A 33 -22.83 7.24 -12.90
C PRO A 33 -22.56 5.81 -13.38
N THR A 34 -21.30 5.40 -13.39
CA THR A 34 -20.90 4.05 -13.80
C THR A 34 -21.18 3.04 -12.69
N GLU A 35 -22.00 2.02 -12.97
CA GLU A 35 -22.18 0.87 -12.09
C GLU A 35 -20.90 -0.01 -12.10
N PRO A 36 -20.20 -0.19 -10.97
CA PRO A 36 -18.92 -0.89 -10.97
C PRO A 36 -19.02 -2.40 -11.16
N LEU A 37 -20.18 -3.02 -10.81
CA LEU A 37 -20.43 -4.42 -11.08
C LEU A 37 -21.01 -4.62 -12.50
N PRO A 38 -20.41 -5.47 -13.33
CA PRO A 38 -21.02 -5.86 -14.60
C PRO A 38 -22.38 -6.54 -14.38
N THR A 39 -23.37 -6.23 -15.20
CA THR A 39 -24.73 -6.79 -15.07
C THR A 39 -24.79 -8.30 -15.30
N HIS A 40 -23.82 -8.85 -16.05
CA HIS A 40 -23.69 -10.29 -16.32
C HIS A 40 -22.92 -11.04 -15.23
N SER A 41 -22.20 -10.33 -14.34
CA SER A 41 -21.43 -10.99 -13.29
C SER A 41 -22.32 -11.32 -12.09
N ARG A 42 -22.23 -12.58 -11.65
CA ARG A 42 -22.85 -13.05 -10.40
C ARG A 42 -21.93 -12.76 -9.23
N VAL A 43 -22.51 -12.49 -8.06
CA VAL A 43 -21.74 -12.21 -6.84
C VAL A 43 -22.05 -13.26 -5.79
N VAL A 44 -21.01 -13.90 -5.27
CA VAL A 44 -21.06 -14.73 -4.06
C VAL A 44 -20.27 -14.00 -2.98
N HIS A 45 -20.90 -13.73 -1.85
CA HIS A 45 -20.29 -12.98 -0.74
C HIS A 45 -20.29 -13.83 0.52
N VAL A 46 -19.10 -14.14 1.03
CA VAL A 46 -18.88 -14.87 2.28
C VAL A 46 -18.22 -13.93 3.29
N SER A 47 -18.86 -13.73 4.44
CA SER A 47 -18.35 -12.89 5.52
C SER A 47 -18.94 -13.33 6.86
N ASP A 48 -18.20 -13.20 7.95
CA ASP A 48 -18.71 -13.33 9.31
C ASP A 48 -19.53 -12.11 9.75
N ARG A 49 -19.37 -10.96 9.06
CA ARG A 49 -20.09 -9.72 9.32
C ARG A 49 -21.40 -9.68 8.53
N SER A 50 -22.51 -10.09 9.17
CA SER A 50 -23.83 -10.18 8.52
C SER A 50 -24.29 -8.87 7.89
N TRP A 51 -23.96 -7.72 8.50
CA TRP A 51 -24.39 -6.40 8.03
C TRP A 51 -23.67 -5.93 6.75
N GLU A 52 -22.58 -6.59 6.33
CA GLU A 52 -21.92 -6.32 5.04
C GLU A 52 -22.51 -7.11 3.87
N LEU A 53 -23.19 -8.22 4.16
CA LEU A 53 -23.72 -9.13 3.15
C LEU A 53 -24.85 -8.46 2.35
N GLY A 54 -24.63 -8.26 1.04
CA GLY A 54 -25.61 -7.65 0.14
C GLY A 54 -25.90 -6.16 0.39
N LYS A 55 -25.12 -5.48 1.24
CA LYS A 55 -25.38 -4.12 1.70
C LYS A 55 -25.41 -3.08 0.57
N ASN A 56 -24.42 -3.06 -0.28
CA ASN A 56 -24.29 -2.04 -1.32
C ASN A 56 -24.62 -2.57 -2.71
N TYR A 57 -24.46 -3.86 -2.93
CA TYR A 57 -24.62 -4.48 -4.24
C TYR A 57 -25.38 -5.79 -4.12
N ARG A 58 -26.22 -6.06 -5.11
CA ARG A 58 -26.96 -7.31 -5.18
C ARG A 58 -25.99 -8.50 -5.18
N THR A 59 -26.19 -9.43 -4.25
CA THR A 59 -25.51 -10.72 -4.21
C THR A 59 -26.46 -11.84 -4.56
N GLU A 60 -26.03 -12.79 -5.39
CA GLU A 60 -26.82 -13.98 -5.71
C GLU A 60 -26.83 -14.96 -4.55
N LEU A 61 -25.66 -15.10 -3.90
CA LEU A 61 -25.53 -15.93 -2.71
C LEU A 61 -24.73 -15.18 -1.62
N ALA A 62 -25.38 -14.95 -0.49
CA ALA A 62 -24.77 -14.37 0.71
C ALA A 62 -24.64 -15.46 1.78
N VAL A 63 -23.43 -15.70 2.26
CA VAL A 63 -23.12 -16.72 3.25
C VAL A 63 -22.50 -16.08 4.47
N GLN A 64 -23.22 -16.11 5.60
CA GLN A 64 -22.64 -15.69 6.87
C GLN A 64 -21.81 -16.83 7.45
N ALA A 65 -20.49 -16.75 7.31
CA ALA A 65 -19.58 -17.77 7.78
C ALA A 65 -18.16 -17.23 7.96
N ASN A 66 -17.36 -17.91 8.77
CA ASN A 66 -15.93 -17.67 8.86
C ASN A 66 -15.24 -18.14 7.57
N VAL A 67 -14.45 -17.26 6.95
CA VAL A 67 -13.78 -17.54 5.67
C VAL A 67 -12.76 -18.66 5.80
N ALA A 68 -11.99 -18.70 6.90
CA ALA A 68 -10.96 -19.74 7.11
C ALA A 68 -11.56 -21.14 7.21
N GLU A 69 -12.77 -21.27 7.80
CA GLU A 69 -13.50 -22.52 7.89
C GLU A 69 -14.22 -22.87 6.57
N THR A 70 -14.72 -21.86 5.87
CA THR A 70 -15.47 -22.07 4.63
C THR A 70 -14.58 -22.54 3.48
N LEU A 71 -13.37 -22.01 3.35
CA LEU A 71 -12.50 -22.31 2.21
C LEU A 71 -12.08 -23.79 2.11
N PRO A 72 -11.68 -24.49 3.19
CA PRO A 72 -11.40 -25.93 3.13
C PRO A 72 -12.61 -26.76 2.72
N ALA A 73 -13.79 -26.44 3.25
CA ALA A 73 -15.04 -27.13 2.92
C ALA A 73 -15.43 -26.93 1.44
N LEU A 74 -15.34 -25.69 0.95
CA LEU A 74 -15.57 -25.37 -0.47
C LEU A 74 -14.57 -26.09 -1.37
N LEU A 75 -13.29 -26.11 -1.02
CA LEU A 75 -12.25 -26.78 -1.79
C LEU A 75 -12.49 -28.30 -1.87
N ALA A 76 -12.86 -28.94 -0.74
CA ALA A 76 -13.19 -30.37 -0.71
C ALA A 76 -14.37 -30.69 -1.64
N LEU A 77 -15.41 -29.85 -1.60
CA LEU A 77 -16.60 -30.01 -2.44
C LEU A 77 -16.28 -29.81 -3.93
N LEU A 78 -15.49 -28.80 -4.28
CA LEU A 78 -15.07 -28.57 -5.66
C LEU A 78 -14.25 -29.75 -6.18
N ARG A 79 -13.30 -30.26 -5.41
CA ARG A 79 -12.50 -31.44 -5.79
C ARG A 79 -13.35 -32.67 -6.05
N SER A 80 -14.38 -32.90 -5.24
CA SER A 80 -15.29 -34.05 -5.42
C SER A 80 -16.21 -33.95 -6.66
N ARG A 81 -16.44 -32.73 -7.16
CA ARG A 81 -17.31 -32.46 -8.31
C ARG A 81 -16.57 -32.15 -9.62
N THR A 82 -15.25 -32.06 -9.56
CA THR A 82 -14.42 -31.70 -10.70
C THR A 82 -14.22 -32.91 -11.60
N ASP A 83 -14.66 -32.82 -12.86
CA ASP A 83 -14.38 -33.79 -13.92
C ASP A 83 -13.18 -33.37 -14.81
N ALA A 84 -12.82 -34.20 -15.76
CA ALA A 84 -11.71 -33.96 -16.68
C ALA A 84 -11.94 -32.72 -17.57
N HIS A 85 -13.18 -32.44 -17.94
CA HIS A 85 -13.54 -31.28 -18.75
C HIS A 85 -13.31 -29.98 -17.96
N TYR A 86 -13.80 -29.92 -16.72
CA TYR A 86 -13.57 -28.78 -15.84
C TYR A 86 -12.07 -28.54 -15.58
N GLN A 87 -11.29 -29.60 -15.34
CA GLN A 87 -9.84 -29.51 -15.14
C GLN A 87 -9.14 -28.92 -16.36
N ALA A 88 -9.47 -29.37 -17.56
CA ALA A 88 -8.91 -28.84 -18.80
C ALA A 88 -9.23 -27.33 -18.98
N GLN A 89 -10.47 -26.93 -18.73
CA GLN A 89 -10.86 -25.51 -18.77
C GLN A 89 -10.16 -24.67 -17.70
N ALA A 90 -10.02 -25.20 -16.49
CA ALA A 90 -9.32 -24.50 -15.41
C ALA A 90 -7.84 -24.30 -15.75
N GLN A 91 -7.20 -25.27 -16.40
CA GLN A 91 -5.82 -25.16 -16.85
C GLN A 91 -5.66 -24.06 -17.94
N VAL A 92 -6.56 -24.00 -18.92
CA VAL A 92 -6.56 -22.96 -19.95
C VAL A 92 -6.70 -21.57 -19.32
N ARG A 93 -7.67 -21.40 -18.39
CA ARG A 93 -7.84 -20.12 -17.67
C ARG A 93 -6.61 -19.75 -16.85
N SER A 94 -6.02 -20.71 -16.14
CA SER A 94 -4.80 -20.48 -15.33
C SER A 94 -3.64 -20.05 -16.21
N GLN A 95 -3.43 -20.66 -17.37
CA GLN A 95 -2.40 -20.26 -18.33
C GLN A 95 -2.64 -18.86 -18.90
N ALA A 96 -3.87 -18.53 -19.26
CA ALA A 96 -4.23 -17.19 -19.74
C ALA A 96 -3.97 -16.10 -18.68
N LEU A 97 -4.20 -16.41 -17.41
CA LEU A 97 -3.96 -15.47 -16.30
C LEU A 97 -2.48 -15.41 -15.87
N ALA A 98 -1.67 -16.40 -16.22
CA ALA A 98 -0.25 -16.44 -15.80
C ALA A 98 0.54 -15.20 -16.28
N ALA A 99 0.24 -14.68 -17.46
CA ALA A 99 0.87 -13.48 -18.00
C ALA A 99 0.48 -12.19 -17.22
N GLN A 100 -0.59 -12.24 -16.45
CA GLN A 100 -1.13 -11.11 -15.68
C GLN A 100 -0.96 -11.29 -14.17
N ASN A 101 -0.34 -12.39 -13.72
CA ASN A 101 -0.12 -12.61 -12.30
C ASN A 101 0.88 -11.61 -11.72
N TRP A 102 0.88 -11.48 -10.38
CA TRP A 102 1.72 -10.51 -9.67
C TRP A 102 3.21 -10.66 -10.00
N THR A 103 3.74 -11.89 -10.08
CA THR A 103 5.15 -12.13 -10.37
C THR A 103 5.56 -11.59 -11.75
N THR A 104 4.75 -11.88 -12.78
CA THR A 104 4.99 -11.40 -14.15
C THR A 104 4.86 -9.87 -14.24
N GLN A 105 3.86 -9.29 -13.59
CA GLN A 105 3.67 -7.84 -13.57
C GLN A 105 4.78 -7.15 -12.78
N ARG A 106 5.19 -7.70 -11.65
CA ARG A 106 6.34 -7.20 -10.88
C ARG A 106 7.60 -7.14 -11.74
N GLN A 107 7.91 -8.22 -12.47
CA GLN A 107 9.10 -8.26 -13.33
C GLN A 107 9.06 -7.15 -14.40
N LYS A 108 7.92 -6.93 -15.03
CA LYS A 108 7.73 -5.83 -16.00
C LYS A 108 7.92 -4.46 -15.34
N SER A 109 7.32 -4.26 -14.16
CA SER A 109 7.44 -3.00 -13.41
C SER A 109 8.88 -2.73 -12.99
N VAL A 110 9.62 -3.74 -12.53
CA VAL A 110 11.06 -3.61 -12.20
C VAL A 110 11.86 -3.19 -13.43
N THR A 111 11.69 -3.87 -14.56
CA THR A 111 12.38 -3.51 -15.81
C THR A 111 12.08 -2.08 -16.23
N GLN A 112 10.82 -1.66 -16.19
CA GLN A 112 10.41 -0.30 -16.52
C GLN A 112 11.04 0.74 -15.59
N VAL A 113 11.02 0.51 -14.28
CA VAL A 113 11.60 1.44 -13.30
C VAL A 113 13.10 1.57 -13.48
N LEU A 114 13.82 0.50 -13.77
CA LEU A 114 15.25 0.53 -14.00
C LEU A 114 15.64 1.40 -15.22
N THR A 115 14.81 1.45 -16.27
CA THR A 115 15.03 2.34 -17.42
C THR A 115 14.83 3.81 -17.09
N GLN A 116 14.10 4.13 -16.00
CA GLN A 116 13.74 5.50 -15.60
C GLN A 116 14.42 5.94 -14.29
N SER A 117 15.30 5.13 -13.73
CA SER A 117 15.90 5.34 -12.39
C SER A 117 16.81 6.56 -12.26
N ALA A 118 17.21 7.18 -13.37
CA ALA A 118 18.05 8.38 -13.38
C ALA A 118 17.33 9.67 -12.98
N ALA A 119 15.99 9.68 -12.96
CA ALA A 119 15.20 10.87 -12.63
C ALA A 119 15.46 11.36 -11.19
N ARG A 120 15.57 12.67 -11.04
CA ARG A 120 15.74 13.36 -9.74
C ARG A 120 14.75 14.52 -9.65
N PRO A 121 13.98 14.63 -8.54
CA PRO A 121 13.83 13.68 -7.44
C PRO A 121 13.31 12.31 -7.89
N MET A 122 13.52 11.26 -7.05
CA MET A 122 13.07 9.90 -7.36
C MET A 122 11.56 9.82 -7.61
N SER A 123 11.15 9.03 -8.62
CA SER A 123 9.74 8.73 -8.81
C SER A 123 9.19 7.84 -7.66
N ALA A 124 7.88 7.88 -7.43
CA ALA A 124 7.22 7.00 -6.47
C ALA A 124 7.49 5.51 -6.76
N ALA A 125 7.56 5.12 -8.03
CA ALA A 125 7.86 3.75 -8.43
C ALA A 125 9.30 3.35 -8.12
N THR A 126 10.27 4.22 -8.39
CA THR A 126 11.69 4.02 -8.02
C THR A 126 11.83 3.89 -6.50
N PHE A 127 11.23 4.81 -5.75
CA PHE A 127 11.21 4.79 -4.29
C PHE A 127 10.65 3.47 -3.75
N ALA A 128 9.47 3.06 -4.20
CA ALA A 128 8.81 1.82 -3.76
C ALA A 128 9.62 0.55 -4.10
N MET A 129 10.21 0.50 -5.30
CA MET A 129 11.05 -0.62 -5.72
C MET A 129 12.29 -0.77 -4.84
N HIS A 130 13.02 0.32 -4.59
CA HIS A 130 14.25 0.30 -3.77
C HIS A 130 13.94 -0.03 -2.31
N ILE A 131 12.88 0.54 -1.73
CA ILE A 131 12.45 0.12 -0.39
C ILE A 131 12.18 -1.38 -0.37
N SER A 132 11.33 -1.89 -1.27
CA SER A 132 10.94 -3.31 -1.27
C SER A 132 12.13 -4.25 -1.44
N ALA A 133 13.17 -3.84 -2.16
CA ALA A 133 14.37 -4.64 -2.39
C ALA A 133 15.25 -4.82 -1.13
N GLN A 134 15.15 -3.90 -0.16
CA GLN A 134 15.93 -3.96 1.09
C GLN A 134 15.17 -4.63 2.24
N LEU A 135 13.87 -4.93 2.08
CA LEU A 135 13.08 -5.56 3.13
C LEU A 135 13.31 -7.06 3.16
N THR A 136 13.71 -7.56 4.31
CA THR A 136 13.80 -9.00 4.59
C THR A 136 12.44 -9.55 5.05
N PRO A 137 12.19 -10.88 4.99
CA PRO A 137 10.88 -11.46 5.34
C PRO A 137 10.40 -11.17 6.76
N ASP A 138 11.32 -10.90 7.69
CA ASP A 138 11.03 -10.62 9.10
C ASP A 138 10.65 -9.15 9.37
N VAL A 139 10.93 -8.24 8.43
CA VAL A 139 10.58 -6.81 8.57
C VAL A 139 9.07 -6.62 8.56
N ILE A 140 8.60 -5.77 9.47
CA ILE A 140 7.22 -5.29 9.47
C ILE A 140 7.17 -3.89 8.86
N VAL A 141 6.29 -3.68 7.89
CA VAL A 141 6.05 -2.38 7.25
C VAL A 141 4.85 -1.71 7.90
N VAL A 142 5.01 -0.44 8.30
CA VAL A 142 3.91 0.45 8.69
C VAL A 142 3.85 1.59 7.69
N GLU A 143 2.70 1.79 7.02
CA GLU A 143 2.64 2.61 5.82
C GLU A 143 1.60 3.72 5.91
N GLU A 144 2.01 4.96 5.60
CA GLU A 144 1.17 6.16 5.49
C GLU A 144 1.78 7.20 4.52
N ALA A 145 2.46 6.79 3.46
CA ALA A 145 3.05 7.72 2.50
C ALA A 145 2.15 8.01 1.28
N LEU A 146 0.92 7.48 1.28
CA LEU A 146 -0.13 7.77 0.32
C LEU A 146 0.35 7.65 -1.15
N THR A 147 0.37 8.77 -1.90
CA THR A 147 0.75 8.78 -3.31
C THR A 147 2.18 8.31 -3.58
N SER A 148 3.10 8.49 -2.62
CA SER A 148 4.49 8.04 -2.75
C SER A 148 4.62 6.52 -2.64
N THR A 149 3.63 5.84 -2.05
CA THR A 149 3.60 4.38 -1.88
C THR A 149 2.51 3.67 -2.69
N PHE A 150 1.73 4.36 -3.52
CA PHE A 150 0.77 3.70 -4.42
C PHE A 150 1.41 2.57 -5.26
N PRO A 151 2.65 2.67 -5.75
CA PRO A 151 3.30 1.56 -6.43
C PRO A 151 3.81 0.44 -5.52
N LEU A 152 3.87 0.63 -4.20
CA LEU A 152 4.48 -0.33 -3.25
C LEU A 152 3.93 -1.76 -3.38
N PRO A 153 2.62 -2.01 -3.53
CA PRO A 153 2.07 -3.36 -3.69
C PRO A 153 2.56 -4.09 -4.94
N GLN A 154 3.10 -3.38 -5.93
CA GLN A 154 3.67 -4.00 -7.14
C GLN A 154 5.04 -4.65 -6.88
N PHE A 155 5.74 -4.19 -5.84
CA PHE A 155 7.11 -4.61 -5.55
C PHE A 155 7.21 -5.39 -4.24
N LEU A 156 6.39 -5.04 -3.24
CA LEU A 156 6.46 -5.59 -1.89
C LEU A 156 5.93 -7.03 -1.86
N HIS A 157 6.79 -7.98 -1.49
CA HIS A 157 6.40 -9.35 -1.21
C HIS A 157 6.08 -9.50 0.28
N GLN A 158 4.85 -9.87 0.60
CA GLN A 158 4.43 -10.13 1.97
C GLN A 158 4.59 -11.62 2.28
N HIS A 159 5.45 -11.94 3.24
CA HIS A 159 5.80 -13.33 3.56
C HIS A 159 4.98 -13.93 4.70
N HIS A 160 4.54 -13.09 5.63
CA HIS A 160 3.86 -13.52 6.85
C HIS A 160 2.61 -12.67 7.13
N PRO A 161 1.60 -13.23 7.82
CA PRO A 161 0.61 -12.41 8.51
C PRO A 161 1.31 -11.38 9.41
N ASP A 162 0.70 -10.24 9.66
CA ASP A 162 1.28 -9.15 10.47
C ASP A 162 2.61 -8.58 9.92
N SER A 163 2.83 -8.66 8.60
CA SER A 163 3.99 -8.03 7.96
C SER A 163 3.73 -6.63 7.42
N PHE A 164 2.45 -6.22 7.38
CA PHE A 164 2.05 -4.93 6.81
C PHE A 164 0.88 -4.32 7.56
N PHE A 165 1.05 -3.08 8.00
CA PHE A 165 0.01 -2.27 8.63
C PHE A 165 -0.14 -0.96 7.87
N GLY A 166 -1.26 -0.79 7.19
CA GLY A 166 -1.61 0.42 6.46
C GLY A 166 -2.69 1.23 7.15
N LEU A 167 -2.92 2.42 6.66
CA LEU A 167 -3.94 3.34 7.17
C LEU A 167 -5.35 2.80 6.92
N ALA A 168 -6.03 2.34 7.95
CA ALA A 168 -7.34 1.69 7.84
C ALA A 168 -8.51 2.69 7.71
N SER A 169 -8.45 3.81 8.42
CA SER A 169 -9.57 4.76 8.57
C SER A 169 -9.45 6.03 7.73
N GLY A 170 -8.27 6.30 7.13
CA GLY A 170 -7.97 7.55 6.42
C GLY A 170 -7.59 8.73 7.33
N GLY A 171 -7.48 8.51 8.66
CA GLY A 171 -6.98 9.51 9.61
C GLY A 171 -5.47 9.60 9.59
N LEU A 172 -4.91 10.78 9.23
CA LEU A 172 -3.47 11.01 9.16
C LEU A 172 -2.82 11.03 10.56
N GLY A 173 -1.52 10.68 10.60
CA GLY A 173 -0.74 10.63 11.83
C GLY A 173 -0.65 9.24 12.47
N PHE A 174 -1.08 8.21 11.75
CA PHE A 174 -1.06 6.82 12.20
C PHE A 174 0.35 6.22 12.25
N ALA A 175 1.14 6.36 11.16
CA ALA A 175 2.30 5.49 10.96
C ALA A 175 3.43 5.71 11.97
N ILE A 176 3.71 6.94 12.38
CA ILE A 176 4.78 7.21 13.36
C ILE A 176 4.45 6.58 14.72
N PRO A 177 3.34 6.91 15.40
CA PRO A 177 3.00 6.28 16.66
C PRO A 177 2.58 4.81 16.49
N GLY A 178 1.98 4.44 15.37
CA GLY A 178 1.62 3.05 15.06
C GLY A 178 2.85 2.15 14.98
N ALA A 179 3.95 2.62 14.39
CA ALA A 179 5.21 1.89 14.37
C ALA A 179 5.78 1.63 15.78
N VAL A 180 5.62 2.60 16.70
CA VAL A 180 5.96 2.40 18.12
C VAL A 180 5.17 1.25 18.71
N GLY A 181 3.84 1.25 18.54
CA GLY A 181 2.96 0.18 19.05
C GLY A 181 3.30 -1.18 18.43
N VAL A 182 3.53 -1.23 17.12
CA VAL A 182 3.91 -2.47 16.41
C VAL A 182 5.26 -2.99 16.93
N SER A 183 6.26 -2.13 17.08
CA SER A 183 7.58 -2.52 17.57
C SER A 183 7.54 -3.05 19.01
N MET A 184 6.73 -2.42 19.88
CA MET A 184 6.52 -2.91 21.25
C MET A 184 5.80 -4.27 21.28
N ALA A 185 4.82 -4.47 20.40
CA ALA A 185 4.07 -5.72 20.31
C ALA A 185 4.85 -6.88 19.67
N LYS A 186 5.85 -6.56 18.85
CA LYS A 186 6.67 -7.52 18.09
C LYS A 186 8.18 -7.21 18.27
N PRO A 187 8.73 -7.32 19.48
CA PRO A 187 10.06 -6.81 19.81
C PRO A 187 11.21 -7.52 19.10
N SER A 188 10.97 -8.72 18.57
CA SER A 188 11.98 -9.51 17.83
C SER A 188 12.04 -9.18 16.33
N ARG A 189 11.16 -8.30 15.84
CA ARG A 189 11.08 -7.99 14.41
C ARG A 189 11.40 -6.52 14.16
N PRO A 190 12.27 -6.18 13.21
CA PRO A 190 12.52 -4.78 12.83
C PRO A 190 11.27 -4.18 12.16
N VAL A 191 11.05 -2.90 12.39
CA VAL A 191 9.93 -2.15 11.80
C VAL A 191 10.47 -1.09 10.85
N VAL A 192 9.90 -1.00 9.65
CA VAL A 192 10.11 0.09 8.71
C VAL A 192 8.82 0.88 8.57
N ALA A 193 8.82 2.13 9.02
CA ALA A 193 7.67 3.03 8.92
C ALA A 193 7.85 3.98 7.73
N ILE A 194 7.01 3.85 6.70
CA ILE A 194 7.05 4.66 5.48
C ILE A 194 5.96 5.72 5.58
N VAL A 195 6.36 7.00 5.65
CA VAL A 195 5.46 8.10 6.00
C VAL A 195 5.63 9.24 5.00
N GLY A 196 4.54 9.83 4.54
CA GLY A 196 4.60 11.06 3.76
C GLY A 196 4.98 12.26 4.61
N ASP A 197 5.61 13.27 4.01
CA ASP A 197 6.02 14.51 4.67
C ASP A 197 4.86 15.18 5.41
N GLY A 198 3.75 15.42 4.74
CA GLY A 198 2.55 15.99 5.36
C GLY A 198 1.98 15.11 6.47
N SER A 199 1.92 13.79 6.27
CA SER A 199 1.42 12.85 7.28
C SER A 199 2.31 12.82 8.54
N ALA A 200 3.62 12.94 8.36
CA ALA A 200 4.58 12.93 9.47
C ALA A 200 4.30 14.05 10.50
N MET A 201 3.86 15.21 10.03
CA MET A 201 3.58 16.36 10.91
C MET A 201 2.38 16.18 11.84
N TYR A 202 1.53 15.18 11.60
CA TYR A 202 0.41 14.85 12.49
C TYR A 202 0.80 13.99 13.70
N GLY A 203 2.01 13.38 13.69
CA GLY A 203 2.45 12.50 14.77
C GLY A 203 3.97 12.51 15.00
N ILE A 204 4.67 13.56 14.54
CA ILE A 204 6.14 13.65 14.53
C ILE A 204 6.77 13.46 15.92
N GLN A 205 6.08 13.87 16.98
CA GLN A 205 6.54 13.71 18.38
C GLN A 205 6.70 12.23 18.80
N GLY A 206 6.07 11.30 18.08
CA GLY A 206 6.25 9.86 18.31
C GLY A 206 7.68 9.37 18.08
N LEU A 207 8.51 10.14 17.34
CA LEU A 207 9.94 9.86 17.18
C LEU A 207 10.66 9.88 18.52
N TRP A 208 10.32 10.83 19.42
CA TRP A 208 10.87 10.89 20.77
C TRP A 208 10.57 9.61 21.56
N THR A 209 9.34 9.09 21.45
CA THR A 209 8.95 7.86 22.12
C THR A 209 9.77 6.66 21.63
N ALA A 210 10.01 6.57 20.31
CA ALA A 210 10.85 5.53 19.75
C ALA A 210 12.29 5.59 20.27
N VAL A 211 12.86 6.79 20.40
CA VAL A 211 14.20 7.02 20.98
C VAL A 211 14.23 6.64 22.45
N HIS A 212 13.24 7.11 23.23
CA HIS A 212 13.14 6.86 24.67
C HIS A 212 13.14 5.37 25.00
N PHE A 213 12.39 4.58 24.24
CA PHE A 213 12.30 3.12 24.41
C PHE A 213 13.33 2.33 23.60
N LYS A 214 14.21 3.00 22.85
CA LYS A 214 15.25 2.38 21.99
C LYS A 214 14.67 1.32 21.03
N LEU A 215 13.54 1.64 20.41
CA LEU A 215 12.83 0.71 19.52
C LEU A 215 13.55 0.57 18.18
N PRO A 216 13.69 -0.65 17.62
CA PRO A 216 14.36 -0.89 16.34
C PRO A 216 13.46 -0.50 15.15
N ILE A 217 13.21 0.79 15.01
CA ILE A 217 12.35 1.34 13.97
C ILE A 217 13.18 2.20 13.02
N THR A 218 13.10 1.92 11.72
CA THR A 218 13.59 2.79 10.65
C THR A 218 12.43 3.58 10.08
N TYR A 219 12.38 4.88 10.34
CA TYR A 219 11.42 5.79 9.74
C TYR A 219 11.91 6.28 8.40
N VAL A 220 11.08 6.20 7.37
CA VAL A 220 11.36 6.66 6.01
C VAL A 220 10.36 7.74 5.66
N ILE A 221 10.80 9.00 5.63
CA ILE A 221 9.95 10.12 5.26
C ILE A 221 10.06 10.35 3.75
N ALA A 222 8.97 10.06 3.03
CA ALA A 222 8.85 10.38 1.61
C ALA A 222 8.51 11.87 1.45
N ASN A 223 9.54 12.70 1.27
CA ASN A 223 9.40 14.15 1.20
C ASN A 223 9.25 14.61 -0.25
N ASN A 224 8.03 14.97 -0.63
CA ASN A 224 7.68 15.57 -1.92
C ASN A 224 7.36 17.08 -1.81
N ARG A 225 7.50 17.66 -0.61
CA ARG A 225 7.26 19.06 -0.26
C ARG A 225 5.84 19.53 -0.54
N GLY A 226 4.84 18.67 -0.35
CA GLY A 226 3.46 19.11 -0.56
C GLY A 226 2.39 18.03 -0.40
N TYR A 227 1.16 18.48 -0.46
CA TYR A 227 -0.03 17.65 -0.34
C TYR A 227 -0.42 17.05 -1.71
N ARG A 228 0.47 16.24 -2.30
CA ARG A 228 0.31 15.69 -3.64
C ARG A 228 -1.05 15.01 -3.85
N ILE A 229 -1.53 14.22 -2.89
CA ILE A 229 -2.82 13.54 -3.03
C ILE A 229 -3.98 14.52 -3.20
N ILE A 230 -3.91 15.70 -2.54
CA ILE A 230 -4.93 16.74 -2.66
C ILE A 230 -4.84 17.41 -4.04
N LYS A 231 -3.62 17.69 -4.52
CA LYS A 231 -3.39 18.21 -5.87
C LYS A 231 -3.96 17.29 -6.94
N GLU A 232 -3.67 15.98 -6.87
CA GLU A 232 -4.20 14.97 -7.77
C GLU A 232 -5.74 14.92 -7.74
N ARG A 233 -6.34 15.04 -6.56
CA ARG A 233 -7.81 15.09 -6.40
C ARG A 233 -8.40 16.35 -7.02
N LEU A 234 -7.79 17.51 -6.81
CA LEU A 234 -8.25 18.77 -7.36
C LEU A 234 -8.24 18.72 -8.90
N VAL A 235 -7.15 18.26 -9.51
CA VAL A 235 -7.08 18.07 -10.97
C VAL A 235 -8.14 17.10 -11.47
N SER A 236 -8.29 15.93 -10.81
CA SER A 236 -9.22 14.90 -11.28
C SER A 236 -10.70 15.27 -11.12
N MET A 237 -11.05 16.09 -10.14
CA MET A 237 -12.46 16.44 -9.84
C MET A 237 -12.88 17.78 -10.42
N GLN A 238 -11.98 18.74 -10.51
CA GLN A 238 -12.29 20.12 -10.91
C GLN A 238 -11.55 20.57 -12.18
N GLY A 239 -10.60 19.76 -12.67
CA GLY A 239 -9.83 20.09 -13.88
C GLY A 239 -8.91 21.31 -13.73
N THR A 240 -8.58 21.71 -12.48
CA THR A 240 -7.72 22.87 -12.22
C THR A 240 -6.40 22.43 -11.58
N ASP A 241 -5.33 23.11 -11.92
CA ASP A 241 -3.97 22.97 -11.37
C ASP A 241 -3.59 24.15 -10.45
N ARG A 242 -4.55 24.99 -10.07
CA ARG A 242 -4.34 26.10 -9.16
C ARG A 242 -4.24 25.60 -7.70
N PHE A 243 -3.01 25.28 -7.26
CA PHE A 243 -2.72 24.72 -5.95
C PHE A 243 -2.42 25.80 -4.90
N ILE A 244 -3.43 26.24 -4.16
CA ILE A 244 -3.27 27.27 -3.12
C ILE A 244 -3.05 26.58 -1.77
N GLY A 245 -1.90 26.89 -1.11
CA GLY A 245 -1.57 26.36 0.22
C GLY A 245 -1.29 24.85 0.24
N MET A 246 -0.93 24.26 -0.91
CA MET A 246 -0.69 22.82 -1.03
C MET A 246 0.80 22.46 -1.11
N ASP A 247 1.70 23.44 -1.01
CA ASP A 247 3.13 23.26 -0.99
C ASP A 247 3.70 23.46 0.41
N MET A 248 4.74 22.70 0.76
CA MET A 248 5.41 22.68 2.06
C MET A 248 6.91 23.02 1.89
N ASP A 249 7.20 24.04 1.08
CA ASP A 249 8.56 24.41 0.66
C ASP A 249 9.00 25.81 1.11
N ASN A 250 8.08 26.65 1.56
CA ASN A 250 8.37 28.00 2.03
C ASN A 250 7.73 28.32 3.39
N PRO A 251 8.43 28.09 4.51
CA PRO A 251 9.74 27.40 4.62
C PRO A 251 9.62 25.88 4.45
N ALA A 252 10.68 25.26 3.91
CA ALA A 252 10.76 23.80 3.84
C ALA A 252 11.01 23.22 5.23
N ILE A 253 10.36 22.09 5.55
CA ILE A 253 10.58 21.37 6.80
C ILE A 253 11.83 20.48 6.64
N ASP A 254 12.73 20.54 7.60
CA ASP A 254 13.89 19.65 7.72
C ASP A 254 13.58 18.53 8.71
N TYR A 255 13.20 17.36 8.19
CA TYR A 255 12.84 16.21 9.02
C TYR A 255 14.06 15.60 9.72
N CYS A 256 15.25 15.77 9.15
CA CYS A 256 16.48 15.33 9.82
C CYS A 256 16.77 16.16 11.08
N GLN A 257 16.63 17.48 11.01
CA GLN A 257 16.81 18.33 12.19
C GLN A 257 15.73 18.08 13.24
N LEU A 258 14.48 17.89 12.84
CA LEU A 258 13.39 17.52 13.77
C LEU A 258 13.70 16.20 14.49
N ALA A 259 14.14 15.17 13.78
CA ALA A 259 14.51 13.89 14.38
C ALA A 259 15.71 14.02 15.32
N GLN A 260 16.74 14.76 14.91
CA GLN A 260 17.95 15.02 15.72
C GLN A 260 17.63 15.79 17.01
N SER A 261 16.71 16.75 16.98
CA SER A 261 16.26 17.47 18.18
C SER A 261 15.59 16.56 19.21
N MET A 262 15.06 15.40 18.78
CA MET A 262 14.48 14.35 19.62
C MET A 262 15.48 13.23 19.96
N GLY A 263 16.78 13.40 19.62
CA GLY A 263 17.83 12.42 19.89
C GLY A 263 17.93 11.28 18.90
N MET A 264 17.24 11.34 17.77
CA MET A 264 17.25 10.31 16.73
C MET A 264 18.30 10.56 15.66
N ARG A 265 19.05 9.54 15.27
CA ARG A 265 19.93 9.64 14.09
C ARG A 265 19.10 9.81 12.84
N ALA A 266 19.53 10.72 11.97
CA ALA A 266 18.82 10.98 10.73
C ALA A 266 19.77 11.25 9.57
N VAL A 267 19.37 10.87 8.37
CA VAL A 267 20.09 11.10 7.12
C VAL A 267 19.11 11.48 6.02
N LYS A 268 19.54 12.42 5.17
CA LYS A 268 18.80 12.84 3.98
C LYS A 268 19.40 12.21 2.73
N VAL A 269 18.56 11.61 1.90
CA VAL A 269 18.97 10.97 0.65
C VAL A 269 18.14 11.46 -0.53
N SER A 270 18.74 11.51 -1.72
CA SER A 270 18.09 12.00 -2.93
C SER A 270 18.27 11.08 -4.14
N ASN A 271 19.02 9.99 -3.99
CA ASN A 271 19.24 9.02 -5.05
C ASN A 271 19.04 7.57 -4.56
N PRO A 272 18.76 6.62 -5.46
CA PRO A 272 18.46 5.25 -5.10
C PRO A 272 19.59 4.51 -4.37
N ALA A 273 20.85 4.71 -4.75
CA ALA A 273 21.96 4.00 -4.15
C ALA A 273 22.20 4.40 -2.69
N ASP A 274 22.05 5.70 -2.38
CA ASP A 274 22.11 6.21 -1.01
C ASP A 274 20.92 5.70 -0.19
N LEU A 275 19.72 5.60 -0.82
CA LEU A 275 18.55 5.02 -0.17
C LEU A 275 18.78 3.55 0.22
N ASP A 276 19.29 2.73 -0.69
CA ASP A 276 19.60 1.33 -0.42
C ASP A 276 20.60 1.19 0.75
N THR A 277 21.65 2.00 0.73
CA THR A 277 22.69 2.00 1.77
C THR A 277 22.11 2.43 3.12
N ALA A 278 21.33 3.52 3.14
CA ALA A 278 20.72 4.05 4.35
C ALA A 278 19.70 3.08 4.96
N LEU A 279 18.84 2.46 4.13
CA LEU A 279 17.85 1.47 4.58
C LEU A 279 18.53 0.25 5.19
N LYS A 280 19.50 -0.32 4.50
CA LYS A 280 20.24 -1.47 5.01
C LYS A 280 20.92 -1.15 6.35
N ALA A 281 21.62 -0.04 6.43
CA ALA A 281 22.27 0.40 7.66
C ALA A 281 21.26 0.69 8.79
N GLY A 282 20.15 1.35 8.46
CA GLY A 282 19.10 1.67 9.43
C GLY A 282 18.46 0.43 10.03
N ILE A 283 18.02 -0.51 9.20
CA ILE A 283 17.39 -1.76 9.64
C ILE A 283 18.39 -2.60 10.49
N GLN A 284 19.64 -2.72 10.03
CA GLN A 284 20.67 -3.50 10.73
C GLN A 284 21.16 -2.85 12.02
N SER A 285 20.94 -1.55 12.21
CA SER A 285 21.41 -0.83 13.41
C SER A 285 20.75 -1.32 14.70
N GLY A 286 19.53 -1.88 14.61
CA GLY A 286 18.72 -2.22 15.77
C GLY A 286 18.35 -1.01 16.66
N GLN A 287 18.49 0.21 16.13
CA GLN A 287 18.23 1.47 16.84
C GLN A 287 17.24 2.33 16.07
N PRO A 288 16.47 3.21 16.75
CA PRO A 288 15.59 4.13 16.07
C PRO A 288 16.39 5.10 15.18
N ASN A 289 15.96 5.22 13.94
CA ASN A 289 16.62 6.08 12.95
C ASN A 289 15.61 6.63 11.94
N LEU A 290 15.97 7.74 11.27
CA LEU A 290 15.14 8.36 10.25
C LEU A 290 15.93 8.59 8.96
N ILE A 291 15.28 8.29 7.83
CA ILE A 291 15.77 8.54 6.48
C ILE A 291 14.80 9.48 5.79
N GLU A 292 15.19 10.71 5.52
CA GLU A 292 14.44 11.65 4.71
C GLU A 292 14.78 11.42 3.23
N VAL A 293 13.78 11.03 2.43
CA VAL A 293 13.95 10.70 1.01
C VAL A 293 13.26 11.73 0.15
N MET A 294 14.01 12.40 -0.73
CA MET A 294 13.43 13.33 -1.69
C MET A 294 12.75 12.58 -2.83
N VAL A 295 11.44 12.73 -2.94
CA VAL A 295 10.62 12.10 -3.98
C VAL A 295 9.91 13.15 -4.83
N SER A 296 9.57 12.80 -6.06
CA SER A 296 8.86 13.69 -6.99
C SER A 296 7.47 14.05 -6.47
N ASN A 297 7.11 15.32 -6.57
CA ASN A 297 5.76 15.80 -6.28
C ASN A 297 4.74 15.43 -7.37
N GLY A 298 5.20 14.93 -8.53
CA GLY A 298 4.35 14.51 -9.65
C GLY A 298 3.77 15.64 -10.50
N PHE A 299 4.00 16.88 -10.10
CA PHE A 299 3.65 18.10 -10.84
C PHE A 299 4.96 18.83 -11.11
N GLY A 300 5.23 19.19 -12.37
CA GLY A 300 6.43 19.94 -12.73
C GLY A 300 6.54 21.23 -11.91
N ASN A 301 7.76 21.61 -11.58
CA ASN A 301 8.06 22.95 -11.04
C ASN A 301 7.90 23.97 -12.14
#